data_2a9c32bca28b41097bce96e4d90e0a9f
#
_entry.id   2a9c32bca28b41097bce96e4d90e0a9f
#
_cell.length_a   1.000
_cell.length_b   1.000
_cell.length_c   1.000
_cell.angle_alpha   90.00
_cell.angle_beta   90.00
_cell.angle_gamma   90.00
#
_symmetry.space_group_name_H-M   'P 1'
#
loop_
_entity.id
_entity.type
_entity.pdbx_description
1 polymer ?
#
loop_
_entity_poly.entity_id
_entity_poly.type
_entity_poly.pdbx_seq_one_letter_code
_entity_poly.pdbx_strand_id
1 'polypeptide(L)'
;MKIAIIRQKFVLYGGAEQFVQSYINQLAEAGHDIHIFANQWTPSNHPNIHVHHVPSFKFNAFIRTLSFAWFSARAVEKESFDIIQSHEKTWKQDVYRAGDGCHKEWLEQRKRFLPALIGIFLSFNPFHWLVLKLEKDMFESGQCQKFIAISQMVK
;
A
#
# COMPACT_ATOMS: atom_id res chain seq x y z
N MET A 1 -7.19 -19.55 -6.64
CA MET A 1 -5.90 -18.92 -6.30
C MET A 1 -6.02 -18.31 -4.90
N LYS A 2 -4.95 -18.36 -4.13
CA LYS A 2 -4.84 -17.71 -2.83
C LYS A 2 -4.14 -16.37 -2.95
N ILE A 3 -4.85 -15.27 -2.73
CA ILE A 3 -4.39 -13.90 -3.03
C ILE A 3 -4.30 -13.09 -1.74
N ALA A 4 -3.12 -12.53 -1.45
CA ALA A 4 -2.92 -11.57 -0.38
C ALA A 4 -3.11 -10.15 -0.89
N ILE A 5 -3.87 -9.32 -0.17
CA ILE A 5 -4.08 -7.91 -0.46
C ILE A 5 -3.64 -7.09 0.76
N ILE A 6 -2.64 -6.23 0.56
CA ILE A 6 -2.09 -5.38 1.62
C ILE A 6 -2.65 -3.96 1.47
N ARG A 7 -3.35 -3.47 2.50
CA ARG A 7 -3.83 -2.09 2.57
C ARG A 7 -3.94 -1.63 4.02
N GLN A 8 -3.32 -0.49 4.35
CA GLN A 8 -3.24 -0.02 5.74
C GLN A 8 -4.61 0.32 6.31
N LYS A 9 -5.44 1.03 5.55
CA LYS A 9 -6.74 1.50 6.03
C LYS A 9 -7.79 1.33 4.94
N PHE A 10 -8.92 0.76 5.34
CA PHE A 10 -10.12 0.67 4.53
C PHE A 10 -11.28 1.32 5.29
N VAL A 11 -11.83 2.38 4.71
CA VAL A 11 -12.99 3.11 5.25
C VAL A 11 -14.05 3.14 4.17
N LEU A 12 -15.30 2.87 4.53
CA LEU A 12 -16.43 2.75 3.59
C LEU A 12 -16.77 4.04 2.80
N TYR A 13 -16.09 5.15 3.09
CA TYR A 13 -16.39 6.47 2.50
C TYR A 13 -15.22 6.93 1.61
N GLY A 14 -15.35 6.75 0.30
CA GLY A 14 -14.38 7.22 -0.70
C GLY A 14 -14.43 6.40 -1.98
N GLY A 15 -14.15 7.03 -3.14
CA GLY A 15 -14.20 6.35 -4.44
C GLY A 15 -13.14 5.25 -4.59
N ALA A 16 -11.96 5.46 -4.03
CA ALA A 16 -10.88 4.48 -4.06
C ALA A 16 -11.20 3.24 -3.22
N GLU A 17 -11.89 3.44 -2.08
CA GLU A 17 -12.32 2.37 -1.19
C GLU A 17 -13.43 1.53 -1.79
N GLN A 18 -14.42 2.17 -2.43
CA GLN A 18 -15.50 1.48 -3.15
C GLN A 18 -14.94 0.62 -4.28
N PHE A 19 -13.96 1.14 -5.03
CA PHE A 19 -13.28 0.35 -6.06
C PHE A 19 -12.62 -0.89 -5.48
N VAL A 20 -11.84 -0.73 -4.39
CA VAL A 20 -11.14 -1.86 -3.76
C VAL A 20 -12.12 -2.88 -3.21
N GLN A 21 -13.22 -2.46 -2.61
CA GLN A 21 -14.26 -3.37 -2.12
C GLN A 21 -14.90 -4.16 -3.27
N SER A 22 -15.31 -3.47 -4.35
CA SER A 22 -15.89 -4.11 -5.53
C SER A 22 -14.92 -5.10 -6.17
N TYR A 23 -13.64 -4.72 -6.28
CA TYR A 23 -12.58 -5.57 -6.81
C TYR A 23 -12.39 -6.84 -5.97
N ILE A 24 -12.32 -6.72 -4.65
CA ILE A 24 -12.16 -7.84 -3.72
C ILE A 24 -13.38 -8.78 -3.80
N ASN A 25 -14.59 -8.22 -3.82
CA ASN A 25 -15.81 -9.02 -3.92
C ASN A 25 -15.86 -9.80 -5.24
N GLN A 26 -15.52 -9.17 -6.37
CA GLN A 26 -15.48 -9.85 -7.68
C GLN A 26 -14.45 -10.99 -7.70
N LEU A 27 -13.28 -10.81 -7.09
CA LEU A 27 -12.30 -11.89 -6.97
C LEU A 27 -12.82 -13.05 -6.11
N ALA A 28 -13.48 -12.76 -5.00
CA ALA A 28 -14.06 -13.77 -4.12
C ALA A 28 -15.23 -14.52 -4.79
N GLU A 29 -16.09 -13.80 -5.53
CA GLU A 29 -17.18 -14.38 -6.34
C GLU A 29 -16.64 -15.25 -7.49
N ALA A 30 -15.47 -14.92 -8.03
CA ALA A 30 -14.76 -15.73 -9.03
C ALA A 30 -14.10 -17.00 -8.42
N GLY A 31 -14.31 -17.25 -7.12
CA GLY A 31 -13.82 -18.45 -6.42
C GLY A 31 -12.36 -18.34 -5.95
N HIS A 32 -11.80 -17.15 -5.87
CA HIS A 32 -10.47 -16.94 -5.29
C HIS A 32 -10.55 -16.81 -3.76
N ASP A 33 -9.52 -17.31 -3.08
CA ASP A 33 -9.35 -17.20 -1.63
C ASP A 33 -8.57 -15.93 -1.31
N ILE A 34 -9.24 -14.93 -0.70
CA ILE A 34 -8.72 -13.57 -0.54
C ILE A 34 -8.34 -13.33 0.92
N HIS A 35 -7.08 -13.03 1.15
CA HIS A 35 -6.53 -12.69 2.45
C HIS A 35 -6.16 -11.20 2.51
N ILE A 36 -6.87 -10.44 3.32
CA ILE A 36 -6.69 -8.99 3.44
C ILE A 36 -5.83 -8.71 4.66
N PHE A 37 -4.68 -8.07 4.47
CA PHE A 37 -3.77 -7.63 5.52
C PHE A 37 -3.95 -6.13 5.77
N ALA A 38 -4.65 -5.76 6.84
CA ALA A 38 -5.00 -4.37 7.11
C ALA A 38 -4.90 -4.01 8.60
N ASN A 39 -4.64 -2.73 8.90
CA ASN A 39 -4.74 -2.22 10.27
C ASN A 39 -6.18 -1.91 10.64
N GLN A 40 -6.96 -1.40 9.70
CA GLN A 40 -8.39 -1.12 9.87
C GLN A 40 -9.15 -1.62 8.65
N TRP A 41 -10.12 -2.48 8.87
CA TRP A 41 -10.96 -3.03 7.82
C TRP A 41 -12.38 -3.25 8.33
N THR A 42 -13.37 -3.00 7.48
CA THR A 42 -14.75 -3.37 7.77
C THR A 42 -14.94 -4.87 7.50
N PRO A 43 -15.46 -5.67 8.43
CA PRO A 43 -15.67 -7.08 8.23
C PRO A 43 -16.49 -7.38 6.97
N SER A 44 -16.10 -8.42 6.24
CA SER A 44 -16.88 -8.99 5.13
C SER A 44 -17.52 -10.30 5.59
N ASN A 45 -18.74 -10.53 5.16
CA ASN A 45 -19.45 -11.79 5.43
C ASN A 45 -19.22 -12.84 4.32
N HIS A 46 -18.38 -12.55 3.32
CA HIS A 46 -18.11 -13.47 2.24
C HIS A 46 -17.18 -14.60 2.71
N PRO A 47 -17.52 -15.91 2.47
CA PRO A 47 -16.76 -17.04 3.01
C PRO A 47 -15.31 -17.11 2.50
N ASN A 48 -15.03 -16.60 1.31
CA ASN A 48 -13.68 -16.58 0.70
C ASN A 48 -12.88 -15.31 1.01
N ILE A 49 -13.31 -14.49 1.98
CA ILE A 49 -12.58 -13.27 2.37
C ILE A 49 -12.15 -13.40 3.82
N HIS A 50 -10.84 -13.44 4.04
CA HIS A 50 -10.21 -13.57 5.35
C HIS A 50 -9.46 -12.29 5.70
N VAL A 51 -9.81 -11.65 6.83
CA VAL A 51 -9.18 -10.42 7.27
C VAL A 51 -8.14 -10.70 8.34
N HIS A 52 -6.89 -10.32 8.07
CA HIS A 52 -5.77 -10.40 9.00
C HIS A 52 -5.43 -9.01 9.53
N HIS A 53 -5.52 -8.84 10.84
CA HIS A 53 -5.14 -7.58 11.46
C HIS A 53 -3.62 -7.40 11.47
N VAL A 54 -3.15 -6.32 10.85
CA VAL A 54 -1.74 -5.89 10.86
C VAL A 54 -1.59 -4.70 11.80
N PRO A 55 -0.84 -4.82 12.89
CA PRO A 55 -0.65 -3.70 13.81
C PRO A 55 0.11 -2.54 13.14
N SER A 56 -0.27 -1.33 13.47
CA SER A 56 0.51 -0.14 13.14
C SER A 56 0.49 0.85 14.30
N PHE A 57 1.64 1.41 14.63
CA PHE A 57 1.75 2.36 15.74
C PHE A 57 1.29 3.74 15.31
N LYS A 58 0.33 4.34 16.05
CA LYS A 58 -0.31 5.62 15.69
C LYS A 58 0.44 6.87 16.19
N PHE A 59 1.71 6.74 16.58
CA PHE A 59 2.44 7.84 17.20
C PHE A 59 2.67 9.02 16.25
N ASN A 60 3.22 8.77 15.07
CA ASN A 60 3.37 9.74 13.97
C ASN A 60 3.33 9.04 12.61
N ALA A 61 3.33 9.82 11.53
CA ALA A 61 3.25 9.27 10.17
C ALA A 61 4.44 8.36 9.83
N PHE A 62 5.65 8.72 10.25
CA PHE A 62 6.86 7.93 10.04
C PHE A 62 6.75 6.54 10.70
N ILE A 63 6.48 6.51 12.02
CA ILE A 63 6.40 5.26 12.78
C ILE A 63 5.22 4.41 12.30
N ARG A 64 4.09 5.05 11.97
CA ARG A 64 2.93 4.34 11.43
C ARG A 64 3.24 3.64 10.13
N THR A 65 3.86 4.32 9.18
CA THR A 65 4.22 3.74 7.87
C THR A 65 5.28 2.66 8.01
N LEU A 66 6.33 2.91 8.80
CA LEU A 66 7.40 1.95 9.05
C LEU A 66 6.87 0.66 9.70
N SER A 67 6.10 0.80 10.79
CA SER A 67 5.55 -0.36 11.50
C SER A 67 4.58 -1.15 10.62
N PHE A 68 3.71 -0.48 9.87
CA PHE A 68 2.80 -1.18 8.96
C PHE A 68 3.56 -1.93 7.85
N ALA A 69 4.53 -1.29 7.20
CA ALA A 69 5.34 -1.93 6.16
C ALA A 69 6.11 -3.14 6.70
N TRP A 70 6.64 -3.05 7.92
CA TRP A 70 7.34 -4.15 8.59
C TRP A 70 6.41 -5.31 8.94
N PHE A 71 5.32 -5.02 9.66
CA PHE A 71 4.41 -6.07 10.12
C PHE A 71 3.63 -6.71 8.98
N SER A 72 3.26 -5.97 7.93
CA SER A 72 2.59 -6.53 6.76
C SER A 72 3.51 -7.48 5.99
N ALA A 73 4.78 -7.11 5.77
CA ALA A 73 5.75 -7.99 5.13
C ALA A 73 5.92 -9.31 5.91
N ARG A 74 6.08 -9.21 7.26
CA ARG A 74 6.18 -10.38 8.14
C ARG A 74 4.90 -11.21 8.18
N ALA A 75 3.74 -10.57 8.08
CA ALA A 75 2.47 -11.28 8.13
C ALA A 75 2.23 -12.13 6.86
N VAL A 76 2.52 -11.58 5.68
CA VAL A 76 2.35 -12.31 4.42
C VAL A 76 3.39 -13.42 4.22
N GLU A 77 4.54 -13.36 4.91
CA GLU A 77 5.56 -14.42 4.86
C GLU A 77 5.20 -15.67 5.66
N LYS A 78 4.20 -15.60 6.54
CA LYS A 78 3.77 -16.75 7.36
C LYS A 78 3.02 -17.81 6.58
N GLU A 79 2.49 -17.45 5.44
CA GLU A 79 1.69 -18.34 4.59
C GLU A 79 2.14 -18.19 3.12
N SER A 80 1.87 -19.22 2.32
CA SER A 80 2.14 -19.17 0.88
C SER A 80 0.94 -18.58 0.14
N PHE A 81 1.18 -17.59 -0.69
CA PHE A 81 0.20 -16.95 -1.56
C PHE A 81 0.63 -17.12 -3.02
N ASP A 82 -0.34 -17.29 -3.92
CA ASP A 82 -0.09 -17.30 -5.36
C ASP A 82 0.27 -15.90 -5.88
N ILE A 83 -0.33 -14.87 -5.27
CA ILE A 83 -0.07 -13.45 -5.58
C ILE A 83 -0.17 -12.63 -4.30
N ILE A 84 0.80 -11.75 -4.10
CA ILE A 84 0.78 -10.72 -3.07
C ILE A 84 0.63 -9.36 -3.75
N GLN A 85 -0.55 -8.75 -3.65
CA GLN A 85 -0.82 -7.42 -4.17
C GLN A 85 -0.81 -6.39 -3.05
N SER A 86 -0.06 -5.31 -3.22
CA SER A 86 -0.07 -4.19 -2.29
C SER A 86 -0.65 -2.92 -2.91
N HIS A 87 -1.41 -2.18 -2.10
CA HIS A 87 -1.86 -0.82 -2.35
C HIS A 87 -1.02 0.21 -1.57
N GLU A 88 -0.09 -0.29 -0.75
CA GLU A 88 0.82 0.51 0.07
C GLU A 88 2.27 0.22 -0.32
N LYS A 89 3.18 1.14 -0.03
CA LYS A 89 4.62 0.94 -0.23
C LYS A 89 5.15 0.07 0.91
N THR A 90 5.39 -1.21 0.61
CA THR A 90 5.87 -2.23 1.57
C THR A 90 7.08 -2.96 1.00
N TRP A 91 7.70 -3.85 1.78
CA TRP A 91 8.87 -4.62 1.32
C TRP A 91 8.53 -5.95 0.64
N LYS A 92 7.27 -6.42 0.74
CA LYS A 92 6.89 -7.75 0.21
C LYS A 92 5.61 -7.65 -0.60
N GLN A 93 5.75 -7.66 -1.92
CA GLN A 93 4.66 -7.72 -2.88
C GLN A 93 5.15 -8.17 -4.25
N ASP A 94 4.30 -8.88 -4.98
CA ASP A 94 4.52 -9.26 -6.38
C ASP A 94 3.91 -8.20 -7.33
N VAL A 95 2.80 -7.60 -6.90
CA VAL A 95 2.07 -6.59 -7.66
C VAL A 95 1.85 -5.36 -6.80
N TYR A 96 2.24 -4.18 -7.30
CA TYR A 96 1.94 -2.90 -6.67
C TYR A 96 0.93 -2.10 -7.47
N ARG A 97 -0.17 -1.70 -6.84
CA ARG A 97 -1.14 -0.78 -7.42
C ARG A 97 -0.87 0.64 -6.94
N ALA A 98 -0.31 1.45 -7.84
CA ALA A 98 0.04 2.84 -7.57
C ALA A 98 -1.22 3.72 -7.55
N GLY A 99 -1.86 3.84 -6.38
CA GLY A 99 -3.03 4.70 -6.18
C GLY A 99 -2.67 6.17 -6.05
N ASP A 100 -1.53 6.46 -5.42
CA ASP A 100 -1.11 7.81 -5.04
C ASP A 100 0.04 8.37 -5.92
N GLY A 101 0.43 7.62 -6.96
CA GLY A 101 1.55 7.98 -7.81
C GLY A 101 2.93 7.82 -7.15
N CYS A 102 3.96 8.33 -7.85
CA CYS A 102 5.34 8.30 -7.39
C CYS A 102 5.58 9.43 -6.36
N HIS A 103 6.02 9.05 -5.17
CA HIS A 103 6.26 10.02 -4.09
C HIS A 103 7.39 10.99 -4.40
N LYS A 104 8.40 10.54 -5.14
CA LYS A 104 9.50 11.39 -5.61
C LYS A 104 8.97 12.51 -6.49
N GLU A 105 8.15 12.18 -7.49
CA GLU A 105 7.55 13.16 -8.40
C GLU A 105 6.63 14.13 -7.65
N TRP A 106 5.81 13.61 -6.72
CA TRP A 106 4.97 14.44 -5.88
C TRP A 106 5.78 15.47 -5.07
N LEU A 107 6.93 15.05 -4.50
CA LEU A 107 7.83 15.96 -3.77
C LEU A 107 8.43 17.03 -4.69
N GLU A 108 8.85 16.65 -5.89
CA GLU A 108 9.41 17.58 -6.88
C GLU A 108 8.38 18.61 -7.32
N GLN A 109 7.16 18.17 -7.63
CA GLN A 109 6.06 19.08 -7.97
C GLN A 109 5.72 20.01 -6.81
N ARG A 110 5.62 19.48 -5.60
CA ARG A 110 5.32 20.29 -4.41
C ARG A 110 6.38 21.37 -4.15
N LYS A 111 7.66 21.05 -4.33
CA LYS A 111 8.75 22.01 -4.15
C LYS A 111 8.67 23.20 -5.12
N ARG A 112 8.13 23.01 -6.33
CA ARG A 112 7.96 24.10 -7.31
C ARG A 112 7.02 25.21 -6.85
N PHE A 113 6.06 24.88 -5.99
CA PHE A 113 5.02 25.81 -5.51
C PHE A 113 5.26 26.31 -4.08
N LEU A 114 6.37 25.89 -3.44
CA LEU A 114 6.69 26.28 -2.07
C LEU A 114 7.84 27.28 -2.04
N PRO A 115 7.85 28.22 -1.06
CA PRO A 115 9.01 29.04 -0.77
C PRO A 115 10.26 28.16 -0.54
N ALA A 116 11.42 28.61 -0.99
CA ALA A 116 12.68 27.84 -0.97
C ALA A 116 13.01 27.28 0.43
N LEU A 117 12.80 28.05 1.49
CA LEU A 117 13.03 27.62 2.87
C LEU A 117 12.13 26.43 3.26
N ILE A 118 10.85 26.46 2.90
CA ILE A 118 9.91 25.35 3.19
C ILE A 118 10.28 24.12 2.36
N GLY A 119 10.73 24.31 1.11
CA GLY A 119 11.22 23.23 0.26
C GLY A 119 12.43 22.49 0.86
N ILE A 120 13.34 23.23 1.53
CA ILE A 120 14.47 22.66 2.24
C ILE A 120 13.98 21.80 3.44
N PHE A 121 13.11 22.33 4.30
CA PHE A 121 12.56 21.57 5.43
C PHE A 121 11.81 20.30 4.98
N LEU A 122 11.12 20.36 3.85
CA LEU A 122 10.46 19.19 3.28
C LEU A 122 11.45 18.07 2.94
N SER A 123 12.65 18.43 2.49
CA SER A 123 13.72 17.48 2.15
C SER A 123 14.32 16.77 3.39
N PHE A 124 14.30 17.41 4.55
CA PHE A 124 14.79 16.86 5.80
C PHE A 124 13.74 16.08 6.60
N ASN A 125 12.51 15.99 6.13
CA ASN A 125 11.46 15.26 6.83
C ASN A 125 11.71 13.74 6.76
N PRO A 126 11.94 13.05 7.89
CA PRO A 126 12.25 11.62 7.92
C PRO A 126 11.14 10.76 7.32
N PHE A 127 9.88 11.20 7.39
CA PHE A 127 8.77 10.51 6.75
C PHE A 127 8.94 10.41 5.22
N HIS A 128 9.30 11.52 4.56
CA HIS A 128 9.53 11.51 3.12
C HIS A 128 10.73 10.64 2.73
N TRP A 129 11.78 10.67 3.55
CA TRP A 129 12.95 9.81 3.34
C TRP A 129 12.58 8.34 3.43
N LEU A 130 11.79 7.93 4.43
CA LEU A 130 11.30 6.57 4.56
C LEU A 130 10.47 6.14 3.35
N VAL A 131 9.51 6.97 2.91
CA VAL A 131 8.64 6.65 1.78
C VAL A 131 9.45 6.52 0.49
N LEU A 132 10.43 7.41 0.26
CA LEU A 132 11.34 7.33 -0.88
C LEU A 132 12.20 6.06 -0.85
N LYS A 133 12.65 5.64 0.35
CA LYS A 133 13.40 4.40 0.50
C LYS A 133 12.54 3.18 0.20
N LEU A 134 11.32 3.11 0.73
CA LEU A 134 10.38 2.03 0.42
C LEU A 134 10.06 1.96 -1.08
N GLU A 135 9.86 3.11 -1.70
CA GLU A 135 9.60 3.23 -3.13
C GLU A 135 10.79 2.74 -3.95
N LYS A 136 11.99 3.18 -3.59
CA LYS A 136 13.24 2.73 -4.24
C LYS A 136 13.44 1.22 -4.09
N ASP A 137 13.34 0.70 -2.87
CA ASP A 137 13.49 -0.73 -2.59
C ASP A 137 12.49 -1.55 -3.42
N MET A 138 11.23 -1.09 -3.52
CA MET A 138 10.18 -1.74 -4.31
C MET A 138 10.49 -1.78 -5.81
N PHE A 139 11.05 -0.70 -6.39
CA PHE A 139 11.38 -0.64 -7.81
C PHE A 139 12.68 -1.38 -8.16
N GLU A 140 13.67 -1.35 -7.27
CA GLU A 140 15.02 -1.85 -7.56
C GLU A 140 15.28 -3.28 -7.07
N SER A 141 14.50 -3.80 -6.10
CA SER A 141 14.75 -5.14 -5.52
C SER A 141 14.40 -6.30 -6.44
N GLY A 142 13.62 -6.06 -7.50
CA GLY A 142 13.11 -7.12 -8.38
C GLY A 142 12.02 -8.00 -7.74
N GLN A 143 11.64 -7.77 -6.49
CA GLN A 143 10.57 -8.52 -5.83
C GLN A 143 9.19 -8.14 -6.38
N CYS A 144 8.97 -6.85 -6.65
CA CYS A 144 7.73 -6.40 -7.27
C CYS A 144 7.84 -6.59 -8.80
N GLN A 145 7.08 -7.54 -9.31
CA GLN A 145 7.13 -7.93 -10.71
C GLN A 145 6.24 -7.08 -11.62
N LYS A 146 5.15 -6.54 -11.07
CA LYS A 146 4.18 -5.76 -11.84
C LYS A 146 3.72 -4.52 -11.10
N PHE A 147 3.63 -3.41 -11.87
CA PHE A 147 3.13 -2.13 -11.42
C PHE A 147 1.85 -1.78 -12.16
N ILE A 148 0.78 -1.48 -11.43
CA ILE A 148 -0.50 -1.08 -11.99
C ILE A 148 -0.66 0.42 -11.76
N ALA A 149 -0.50 1.23 -12.81
CA ALA A 149 -0.82 2.65 -12.77
C ALA A 149 -2.31 2.87 -13.01
N ILE A 150 -2.95 3.68 -12.16
CA ILE A 150 -4.40 3.95 -12.24
C ILE A 150 -4.76 5.04 -13.27
N SER A 151 -3.77 5.79 -13.74
CA SER A 151 -3.95 6.84 -14.75
C SER A 151 -2.66 7.07 -15.53
N GLN A 152 -2.76 7.79 -16.66
CA GLN A 152 -1.58 8.20 -17.44
C GLN A 152 -0.64 9.13 -16.66
N MET A 153 -1.16 9.89 -15.71
CA MET A 153 -0.38 10.78 -14.85
C MET A 153 0.45 10.00 -13.81
N VAL A 154 0.04 8.80 -13.44
CA VAL A 154 0.75 7.93 -12.49
C VAL A 154 1.77 7.03 -13.19
N LYS A 155 1.68 6.87 -14.49
CA LYS A 155 2.57 6.09 -15.33
C LYS A 155 3.91 6.82 -15.56
#